data_abe554dc1119c51889c467e94ce67e64
#
_entry.id   abe554dc1119c51889c467e94ce67e64
#
_cell.length_a   1.000
_cell.length_b   1.000
_cell.length_c   1.000
_cell.angle_alpha   90.00
_cell.angle_beta   90.00
_cell.angle_gamma   90.00
#
_symmetry.space_group_name_H-M   'P 1'
#
loop_
_entity.id
_entity.type
_entity.pdbx_description
1 polymer ?
#
loop_
_entity_poly.entity_id
_entity_poly.type
_entity_poly.pdbx_seq_one_letter_code
_entity_poly.pdbx_strand_id
1 'polypeptide(L)'
;EKVLRRPEKPIVIYGTSIAQGACASRPGMAWTNILGRKLDYPIVNLGFSGNGRLEMEVLELVTEIDALVYVLDCLPNLSPNDTYTEEEIKGRIRNSVKHIRNRRPKARILLAHHAGYSDGEVDASRNAVYETLNRWTDEVFIELKSNGAKHLSILPKNKINLSNDAFVDGTHPTDLGME
;
A
#
# COMPACT_ATOMS: atom_id res chain seq x y z
N GLU A 1 7.42 6.37 -32.22
CA GLU A 1 6.86 5.05 -31.82
C GLU A 1 5.47 5.26 -31.26
N LYS A 2 4.49 4.55 -31.81
CA LYS A 2 3.10 4.66 -31.38
C LYS A 2 2.94 3.79 -30.12
N VAL A 3 2.84 4.40 -28.97
CA VAL A 3 2.54 3.67 -27.72
C VAL A 3 1.20 2.98 -27.89
N LEU A 4 1.18 1.65 -27.85
CA LEU A 4 -0.04 0.88 -27.88
C LEU A 4 -0.86 1.18 -26.61
N ARG A 5 -2.03 1.76 -26.77
CA ARG A 5 -2.96 1.95 -25.65
C ARG A 5 -3.49 0.59 -25.23
N ARG A 6 -3.30 0.25 -23.97
CA ARG A 6 -3.92 -0.92 -23.37
C ARG A 6 -5.37 -0.57 -22.98
N PRO A 7 -6.36 -1.38 -23.39
CA PRO A 7 -7.76 -1.10 -23.10
C PRO A 7 -8.16 -1.42 -21.66
N GLU A 8 -7.32 -2.17 -20.94
CA GLU A 8 -7.60 -2.61 -19.58
C GLU A 8 -7.53 -1.44 -18.58
N LYS A 9 -8.43 -1.44 -17.61
CA LYS A 9 -8.35 -0.53 -16.48
C LYS A 9 -7.14 -0.89 -15.62
N PRO A 10 -6.25 0.06 -15.29
CA PRO A 10 -5.02 -0.26 -14.58
C PRO A 10 -5.28 -0.74 -13.15
N ILE A 11 -4.25 -1.36 -12.56
CA ILE A 11 -4.09 -1.45 -11.11
C ILE A 11 -3.37 -0.19 -10.68
N VAL A 12 -3.98 0.59 -9.80
CA VAL A 12 -3.37 1.79 -9.21
C VAL A 12 -2.84 1.46 -7.83
N ILE A 13 -1.58 1.77 -7.59
CA ILE A 13 -0.91 1.53 -6.31
C ILE A 13 -0.54 2.88 -5.72
N TYR A 14 -1.23 3.26 -4.65
CA TYR A 14 -0.91 4.43 -3.85
C TYR A 14 -0.15 3.98 -2.61
N GLY A 15 1.08 4.47 -2.45
CA GLY A 15 1.97 3.98 -1.39
C GLY A 15 3.15 4.89 -1.09
N THR A 16 4.13 4.30 -0.47
CA THR A 16 5.32 4.96 0.10
C THR A 16 6.55 4.81 -0.81
N SER A 17 7.75 5.04 -0.24
CA SER A 17 9.04 4.71 -0.88
C SER A 17 9.12 3.24 -1.31
N ILE A 18 8.51 2.34 -0.56
CA ILE A 18 8.51 0.90 -0.87
C ILE A 18 7.74 0.65 -2.17
N ALA A 19 6.55 1.23 -2.33
CA ALA A 19 5.79 1.15 -3.57
C ALA A 19 6.51 1.87 -4.73
N GLN A 20 7.16 3.00 -4.46
CA GLN A 20 7.98 3.73 -5.45
C GLN A 20 9.13 2.86 -5.99
N GLY A 21 9.64 1.93 -5.18
CA GLY A 21 10.77 1.08 -5.53
C GLY A 21 12.11 1.63 -5.05
N ALA A 22 12.12 2.39 -3.94
CA ALA A 22 13.36 2.82 -3.30
C ALA A 22 14.21 1.60 -2.94
N CYS A 23 15.52 1.70 -3.20
CA CYS A 23 16.51 0.63 -3.05
C CYS A 23 16.41 -0.53 -4.06
N ALA A 24 15.46 -0.50 -4.99
CA ALA A 24 15.56 -1.34 -6.19
C ALA A 24 16.79 -0.90 -7.05
N SER A 25 17.54 -1.84 -7.58
CA SER A 25 18.75 -1.54 -8.37
C SER A 25 18.47 -0.70 -9.63
N ARG A 26 17.26 -0.74 -10.13
CA ARG A 26 16.76 0.01 -11.29
C ARG A 26 15.23 0.06 -11.28
N PRO A 27 14.60 1.01 -11.97
CA PRO A 27 13.12 1.16 -11.96
C PRO A 27 12.37 -0.12 -12.31
N GLY A 28 12.89 -0.94 -13.24
CA GLY A 28 12.27 -2.21 -13.61
C GLY A 28 12.24 -3.26 -12.52
N MET A 29 13.01 -3.09 -11.43
CA MET A 29 13.04 -3.99 -10.28
C MET A 29 12.14 -3.53 -9.13
N ALA A 30 11.48 -2.38 -9.23
CA ALA A 30 10.41 -2.06 -8.30
C ALA A 30 9.31 -3.14 -8.36
N TRP A 31 8.84 -3.62 -7.21
CA TRP A 31 7.85 -4.70 -7.13
C TRP A 31 6.58 -4.41 -7.97
N THR A 32 6.21 -3.15 -8.07
CA THR A 32 5.07 -2.71 -8.89
C THR A 32 5.31 -2.99 -10.38
N ASN A 33 6.52 -2.75 -10.87
CA ASN A 33 6.90 -3.04 -12.26
C ASN A 33 7.10 -4.54 -12.50
N ILE A 34 7.60 -5.27 -11.50
CA ILE A 34 7.69 -6.75 -11.55
C ILE A 34 6.27 -7.33 -11.64
N LEU A 35 5.36 -6.86 -10.79
CA LEU A 35 3.96 -7.28 -10.80
C LEU A 35 3.31 -7.04 -12.17
N GLY A 36 3.51 -5.86 -12.75
CA GLY A 36 2.98 -5.53 -14.08
C GLY A 36 3.45 -6.51 -15.17
N ARG A 37 4.75 -6.90 -15.14
CA ARG A 37 5.30 -7.89 -16.08
C ARG A 37 4.78 -9.31 -15.80
N LYS A 38 4.71 -9.71 -14.52
CA LYS A 38 4.22 -11.05 -14.15
C LYS A 38 2.74 -11.25 -14.52
N LEU A 39 1.93 -10.21 -14.40
CA LEU A 39 0.51 -10.26 -14.73
C LEU A 39 0.22 -9.89 -16.18
N ASP A 40 1.21 -9.38 -16.92
CA ASP A 40 1.01 -8.69 -18.20
C ASP A 40 -0.13 -7.65 -18.13
N TYR A 41 -0.10 -6.80 -17.10
CA TYR A 41 -1.20 -5.91 -16.77
C TYR A 41 -0.71 -4.46 -16.52
N PRO A 42 -1.47 -3.42 -16.92
CA PRO A 42 -1.06 -2.04 -16.71
C PRO A 42 -1.09 -1.68 -15.23
N ILE A 43 0.04 -1.17 -14.74
CA ILE A 43 0.20 -0.67 -13.37
C ILE A 43 0.43 0.83 -13.42
N VAL A 44 -0.25 1.57 -12.55
CA VAL A 44 0.05 2.97 -12.24
C VAL A 44 0.65 3.02 -10.84
N ASN A 45 1.94 3.29 -10.77
CA ASN A 45 2.67 3.41 -9.51
C ASN A 45 2.63 4.86 -9.03
N LEU A 46 1.97 5.08 -7.90
CA LEU A 46 1.87 6.33 -7.16
C LEU A 46 2.51 6.16 -5.78
N GLY A 47 3.75 5.69 -5.77
CA GLY A 47 4.59 5.62 -4.58
C GLY A 47 5.26 6.96 -4.31
N PHE A 48 5.15 7.47 -3.09
CA PHE A 48 5.69 8.75 -2.66
C PHE A 48 6.60 8.56 -1.45
N SER A 49 7.93 8.63 -1.68
CA SER A 49 8.93 8.45 -0.63
C SER A 49 8.77 9.50 0.49
N GLY A 50 8.72 9.04 1.74
CA GLY A 50 8.50 9.90 2.91
C GLY A 50 7.09 10.51 3.01
N ASN A 51 6.23 10.25 2.04
CA ASN A 51 4.84 10.70 1.93
C ASN A 51 3.94 9.49 1.59
N GLY A 52 2.78 9.72 0.97
CA GLY A 52 1.84 8.62 0.75
C GLY A 52 1.24 8.17 2.07
N ARG A 53 0.52 9.10 2.73
CA ARG A 53 -0.04 8.95 4.07
C ARG A 53 -1.57 8.95 4.07
N LEU A 54 -2.16 8.47 2.97
CA LEU A 54 -3.61 8.48 2.74
C LEU A 54 -4.21 9.90 2.80
N GLU A 55 -3.47 10.88 2.29
CA GLU A 55 -3.92 12.27 2.18
C GLU A 55 -5.11 12.36 1.23
N MET A 56 -6.16 13.09 1.65
CA MET A 56 -7.39 13.18 0.88
C MET A 56 -7.18 13.89 -0.46
N GLU A 57 -6.34 14.91 -0.48
CA GLU A 57 -5.99 15.68 -1.67
C GLU A 57 -5.31 14.78 -2.75
N VAL A 58 -4.50 13.83 -2.32
CA VAL A 58 -3.89 12.84 -3.21
C VAL A 58 -4.92 11.82 -3.68
N LEU A 59 -5.79 11.37 -2.78
CA LEU A 59 -6.86 10.41 -3.12
C LEU A 59 -7.87 10.97 -4.11
N GLU A 60 -8.12 12.28 -4.10
CA GLU A 60 -8.94 12.95 -5.11
C GLU A 60 -8.35 12.74 -6.52
N LEU A 61 -7.04 12.96 -6.68
CA LEU A 61 -6.33 12.73 -7.94
C LEU A 61 -6.23 11.24 -8.29
N VAL A 62 -5.91 10.39 -7.32
CA VAL A 62 -5.87 8.92 -7.50
C VAL A 62 -7.18 8.40 -8.08
N THR A 63 -8.30 8.91 -7.61
CA THR A 63 -9.63 8.47 -8.06
C THR A 63 -10.08 9.05 -9.40
N GLU A 64 -9.32 9.97 -10.02
CA GLU A 64 -9.54 10.36 -11.42
C GLU A 64 -9.23 9.20 -12.36
N ILE A 65 -8.28 8.34 -12.00
CA ILE A 65 -7.93 7.15 -12.76
C ILE A 65 -9.03 6.10 -12.56
N ASP A 66 -9.65 5.64 -13.64
CA ASP A 66 -10.64 4.55 -13.58
C ASP A 66 -9.93 3.19 -13.48
N ALA A 67 -9.62 2.79 -12.25
CA ALA A 67 -8.86 1.58 -11.97
C ALA A 67 -9.73 0.34 -11.77
N LEU A 68 -9.18 -0.83 -12.09
CA LEU A 68 -9.73 -2.13 -11.72
C LEU A 68 -9.55 -2.40 -10.23
N VAL A 69 -8.37 -2.05 -9.71
CA VAL A 69 -8.00 -2.22 -8.30
C VAL A 69 -7.25 -0.97 -7.84
N TYR A 70 -7.60 -0.48 -6.66
CA TYR A 70 -6.81 0.49 -5.91
C TYR A 70 -6.12 -0.24 -4.76
N VAL A 71 -4.80 -0.23 -4.75
CA VAL A 71 -3.97 -0.76 -3.66
C VAL A 71 -3.53 0.41 -2.79
N LEU A 72 -3.80 0.34 -1.50
CA LEU A 72 -3.38 1.32 -0.50
C LEU A 72 -2.26 0.72 0.34
N ASP A 73 -1.02 1.11 0.04
CA ASP A 73 0.22 0.63 0.67
C ASP A 73 0.94 1.80 1.37
N CYS A 74 0.23 2.47 2.27
CA CYS A 74 0.67 3.73 2.88
C CYS A 74 1.10 3.59 4.35
N LEU A 75 0.90 2.44 4.98
CA LEU A 75 1.17 2.24 6.42
C LEU A 75 2.61 2.57 6.83
N PRO A 76 3.67 2.27 6.04
CA PRO A 76 5.03 2.55 6.46
C PRO A 76 5.34 4.03 6.77
N ASN A 77 4.54 4.96 6.24
CA ASN A 77 4.70 6.40 6.49
C ASN A 77 3.72 6.96 7.54
N LEU A 78 2.96 6.09 8.21
CA LEU A 78 1.97 6.44 9.24
C LEU A 78 2.39 5.97 10.63
N SER A 79 3.71 6.00 10.94
CA SER A 79 4.20 5.59 12.27
C SER A 79 3.50 6.37 13.38
N PRO A 80 2.94 5.68 14.38
CA PRO A 80 2.22 6.30 15.49
C PRO A 80 3.08 7.33 16.23
N ASN A 81 2.54 8.52 16.43
CA ASN A 81 3.13 9.63 17.18
C ASN A 81 2.04 10.64 17.56
N ASP A 82 2.41 11.79 18.09
CA ASP A 82 1.45 12.83 18.51
C ASP A 82 0.58 13.37 17.35
N THR A 83 1.08 13.34 16.13
CA THR A 83 0.33 13.75 14.93
C THR A 83 -0.49 12.59 14.36
N TYR A 84 0.08 11.38 14.33
CA TYR A 84 -0.55 10.17 13.82
C TYR A 84 -1.04 9.31 14.98
N THR A 85 -2.08 9.78 15.64
CA THR A 85 -2.78 9.05 16.69
C THR A 85 -3.55 7.85 16.10
N GLU A 86 -3.98 6.93 16.94
CA GLU A 86 -4.84 5.80 16.54
C GLU A 86 -6.07 6.29 15.75
N GLU A 87 -6.77 7.29 16.29
CA GLU A 87 -7.99 7.82 15.67
C GLU A 87 -7.70 8.45 14.30
N GLU A 88 -6.61 9.20 14.18
CA GLU A 88 -6.19 9.81 12.92
C GLU A 88 -5.86 8.75 11.87
N ILE A 89 -5.08 7.72 12.22
CA ILE A 89 -4.69 6.65 11.30
C ILE A 89 -5.91 5.84 10.86
N LYS A 90 -6.73 5.40 11.80
CA LYS A 90 -7.98 4.69 11.52
C LYS A 90 -8.94 5.55 10.68
N GLY A 91 -9.01 6.84 11.00
CA GLY A 91 -9.79 7.81 10.25
C GLY A 91 -9.33 7.91 8.78
N ARG A 92 -8.03 8.02 8.53
CA ARG A 92 -7.45 8.06 7.18
C ARG A 92 -7.77 6.80 6.38
N ILE A 93 -7.59 5.62 6.97
CA ILE A 93 -7.92 4.34 6.31
C ILE A 93 -9.41 4.29 5.95
N ARG A 94 -10.28 4.60 6.92
CA ARG A 94 -11.74 4.60 6.75
C ARG A 94 -12.19 5.58 5.66
N ASN A 95 -11.67 6.80 5.70
CA ASN A 95 -12.04 7.86 4.77
C ASN A 95 -11.53 7.57 3.36
N SER A 96 -10.33 6.99 3.21
CA SER A 96 -9.79 6.56 1.91
C SER A 96 -10.70 5.54 1.24
N VAL A 97 -11.13 4.52 1.98
CA VAL A 97 -12.04 3.49 1.44
C VAL A 97 -13.39 4.10 1.06
N LYS A 98 -13.96 4.96 1.91
CA LYS A 98 -15.22 5.66 1.64
C LYS A 98 -15.10 6.56 0.40
N HIS A 99 -14.02 7.34 0.29
CA HIS A 99 -13.80 8.24 -0.84
C HIS A 99 -13.71 7.46 -2.16
N ILE A 100 -12.85 6.43 -2.21
CA ILE A 100 -12.73 5.58 -3.40
C ILE A 100 -14.08 4.95 -3.74
N ARG A 101 -14.81 4.45 -2.76
CA ARG A 101 -16.11 3.81 -2.98
C ARG A 101 -17.15 4.78 -3.55
N ASN A 102 -17.15 6.02 -3.07
CA ASN A 102 -18.07 7.07 -3.55
C ASN A 102 -17.77 7.45 -5.01
N ARG A 103 -16.50 7.58 -5.37
CA ARG A 103 -16.07 7.97 -6.73
C ARG A 103 -16.09 6.79 -7.71
N ARG A 104 -15.80 5.57 -7.23
CA ARG A 104 -15.64 4.35 -8.02
C ARG A 104 -16.38 3.17 -7.37
N PRO A 105 -17.71 3.13 -7.44
CA PRO A 105 -18.53 2.18 -6.67
C PRO A 105 -18.24 0.71 -6.92
N LYS A 106 -17.74 0.36 -8.11
CA LYS A 106 -17.47 -1.03 -8.52
C LYS A 106 -16.00 -1.43 -8.42
N ALA A 107 -15.09 -0.49 -8.15
CA ALA A 107 -13.66 -0.78 -8.07
C ALA A 107 -13.35 -1.68 -6.88
N ARG A 108 -12.33 -2.53 -7.04
CA ARG A 108 -11.77 -3.31 -5.94
C ARG A 108 -10.80 -2.44 -5.16
N ILE A 109 -10.79 -2.60 -3.84
CA ILE A 109 -9.87 -1.90 -2.94
C ILE A 109 -9.10 -2.96 -2.17
N LEU A 110 -7.78 -2.86 -2.17
CA LEU A 110 -6.87 -3.71 -1.41
C LEU A 110 -6.12 -2.85 -0.41
N LEU A 111 -6.30 -3.10 0.88
CA LEU A 111 -5.48 -2.55 1.95
C LEU A 111 -4.27 -3.46 2.12
N ALA A 112 -3.06 -2.91 2.07
CA ALA A 112 -1.85 -3.67 2.34
C ALA A 112 -1.42 -3.45 3.80
N HIS A 113 -1.07 -4.54 4.49
CA HIS A 113 -0.38 -4.44 5.77
C HIS A 113 1.03 -3.88 5.58
N HIS A 114 1.55 -3.28 6.63
CA HIS A 114 2.99 -3.01 6.73
C HIS A 114 3.74 -4.34 6.72
N ALA A 115 4.72 -4.48 5.82
CA ALA A 115 5.48 -5.71 5.65
C ALA A 115 6.33 -6.10 6.86
N GLY A 116 6.61 -5.15 7.74
CA GLY A 116 7.51 -5.28 8.88
C GLY A 116 8.86 -4.62 8.61
N TYR A 117 9.74 -4.76 9.57
CA TYR A 117 11.14 -4.35 9.50
C TYR A 117 12.03 -5.56 9.74
N SER A 118 13.19 -5.66 9.07
CA SER A 118 14.09 -6.81 9.25
C SER A 118 14.70 -6.93 10.65
N ASP A 119 14.82 -5.80 11.35
CA ASP A 119 15.31 -5.71 12.72
C ASP A 119 14.19 -5.76 13.79
N GLY A 120 12.94 -5.96 13.38
CA GLY A 120 11.79 -5.99 14.29
C GLY A 120 11.86 -7.13 15.32
N GLU A 121 12.61 -8.20 15.06
CA GLU A 121 12.81 -9.27 16.04
C GLU A 121 13.76 -8.89 17.19
N VAL A 122 14.64 -7.91 16.98
CA VAL A 122 15.63 -7.44 17.96
C VAL A 122 15.30 -6.06 18.50
N ASP A 123 14.55 -5.26 17.76
CA ASP A 123 14.04 -3.95 18.19
C ASP A 123 12.53 -4.01 18.46
N ALA A 124 12.17 -4.16 19.72
CA ALA A 124 10.78 -4.25 20.15
C ALA A 124 9.98 -2.97 19.81
N SER A 125 10.61 -1.80 19.71
CA SER A 125 9.93 -0.56 19.36
C SER A 125 9.52 -0.56 17.89
N ARG A 126 10.38 -1.00 16.99
CA ARG A 126 10.09 -1.15 15.56
C ARG A 126 9.05 -2.24 15.32
N ASN A 127 9.15 -3.35 16.07
CA ASN A 127 8.11 -4.39 16.02
C ASN A 127 6.74 -3.83 16.41
N ALA A 128 6.65 -3.11 17.52
CA ALA A 128 5.40 -2.54 18.00
C ALA A 128 4.74 -1.58 16.99
N VAL A 129 5.53 -0.85 16.20
CA VAL A 129 5.00 0.06 15.18
C VAL A 129 4.17 -0.68 14.15
N TYR A 130 4.75 -1.64 13.45
CA TYR A 130 4.02 -2.30 12.34
C TYR A 130 2.92 -3.26 12.85
N GLU A 131 3.11 -3.91 14.01
CA GLU A 131 2.04 -4.74 14.60
C GLU A 131 0.83 -3.87 15.00
N THR A 132 1.07 -2.69 15.55
CA THR A 132 0.01 -1.73 15.89
C THR A 132 -0.72 -1.25 14.65
N LEU A 133 0.00 -0.83 13.62
CA LEU A 133 -0.60 -0.36 12.36
C LEU A 133 -1.43 -1.45 11.67
N ASN A 134 -0.90 -2.67 11.64
CA ASN A 134 -1.60 -3.80 11.05
C ASN A 134 -2.88 -4.15 11.82
N ARG A 135 -2.81 -4.19 13.14
CA ARG A 135 -3.98 -4.39 14.00
C ARG A 135 -5.05 -3.31 13.79
N TRP A 136 -4.68 -2.03 13.77
CA TRP A 136 -5.63 -0.94 13.51
C TRP A 136 -6.26 -1.03 12.11
N THR A 137 -5.48 -1.49 11.13
CA THR A 137 -6.00 -1.70 9.78
C THR A 137 -7.00 -2.85 9.75
N ASP A 138 -6.74 -3.96 10.45
CA ASP A 138 -7.68 -5.07 10.60
C ASP A 138 -8.98 -4.64 11.27
N GLU A 139 -8.89 -3.84 12.34
CA GLU A 139 -10.06 -3.32 13.04
C GLU A 139 -10.95 -2.46 12.13
N VAL A 140 -10.34 -1.55 11.35
CA VAL A 140 -11.08 -0.74 10.37
C VAL A 140 -11.64 -1.61 9.23
N PHE A 141 -10.87 -2.58 8.77
CA PHE A 141 -11.35 -3.52 7.74
C PHE A 141 -12.58 -4.29 8.21
N ILE A 142 -12.55 -4.84 9.43
CA ILE A 142 -13.69 -5.56 10.04
C ILE A 142 -14.88 -4.62 10.19
N GLU A 143 -14.69 -3.40 10.71
CA GLU A 143 -15.73 -2.38 10.82
C GLU A 143 -16.40 -2.10 9.47
N LEU A 144 -15.60 -1.83 8.44
CA LEU A 144 -16.11 -1.53 7.10
C LEU A 144 -16.85 -2.71 6.49
N LYS A 145 -16.35 -3.93 6.67
CA LYS A 145 -17.01 -5.16 6.19
C LYS A 145 -18.35 -5.38 6.90
N SER A 146 -18.41 -5.19 8.20
CA SER A 146 -19.64 -5.29 8.99
C SER A 146 -20.68 -4.26 8.57
N ASN A 147 -20.23 -3.08 8.12
CA ASN A 147 -21.08 -2.03 7.56
C ASN A 147 -21.39 -2.23 6.06
N GLY A 148 -21.14 -3.42 5.52
CA GLY A 148 -21.55 -3.80 4.17
C GLY A 148 -20.59 -3.39 3.05
N ALA A 149 -19.33 -3.02 3.34
CA ALA A 149 -18.34 -2.69 2.31
C ALA A 149 -18.08 -3.89 1.39
N LYS A 150 -18.42 -3.73 0.10
CA LYS A 150 -18.20 -4.73 -0.96
C LYS A 150 -16.87 -4.48 -1.65
N HIS A 151 -16.30 -5.53 -2.25
CA HIS A 151 -15.04 -5.44 -3.02
C HIS A 151 -13.88 -4.79 -2.25
N LEU A 152 -13.84 -4.98 -0.94
CA LEU A 152 -12.76 -4.60 -0.05
C LEU A 152 -12.04 -5.85 0.42
N SER A 153 -10.72 -5.86 0.28
CA SER A 153 -9.83 -6.97 0.67
C SER A 153 -8.64 -6.42 1.45
N ILE A 154 -7.94 -7.29 2.16
CA ILE A 154 -6.71 -6.98 2.86
C ILE A 154 -5.61 -7.95 2.42
N LEU A 155 -4.39 -7.46 2.25
CA LEU A 155 -3.18 -8.25 2.08
C LEU A 155 -2.46 -8.28 3.42
N PRO A 156 -2.55 -9.39 4.17
CA PRO A 156 -1.96 -9.45 5.50
C PRO A 156 -0.44 -9.68 5.43
N LYS A 157 0.30 -9.20 6.44
CA LYS A 157 1.76 -9.30 6.56
C LYS A 157 2.29 -10.71 6.31
N ASN A 158 1.63 -11.74 6.83
CA ASN A 158 2.05 -13.13 6.68
C ASN A 158 1.97 -13.67 5.24
N LYS A 159 1.38 -12.92 4.31
CA LYS A 159 1.38 -13.22 2.87
C LYS A 159 2.46 -12.46 2.11
N ILE A 160 3.05 -11.42 2.71
CA ILE A 160 4.16 -10.65 2.14
C ILE A 160 5.48 -11.39 2.42
N ASN A 161 5.68 -11.86 3.63
CA ASN A 161 6.72 -12.80 4.09
C ASN A 161 8.15 -12.50 3.56
N LEU A 162 8.64 -11.28 3.78
CA LEU A 162 10.00 -10.89 3.41
C LEU A 162 11.00 -11.50 4.39
N SER A 163 12.08 -12.10 3.87
CA SER A 163 13.22 -12.57 4.67
C SER A 163 14.09 -11.40 5.14
N ASN A 164 14.95 -11.61 6.13
CA ASN A 164 15.89 -10.57 6.60
C ASN A 164 16.85 -10.10 5.49
N ASP A 165 17.25 -10.99 4.57
CA ASP A 165 18.11 -10.65 3.42
C ASP A 165 17.36 -9.80 2.35
N ALA A 166 16.06 -9.66 2.49
CA ALA A 166 15.24 -8.89 1.57
C ALA A 166 15.34 -7.37 1.77
N PHE A 167 16.08 -6.87 2.76
CA PHE A 167 16.14 -5.45 3.11
C PHE A 167 17.54 -4.85 2.95
N VAL A 168 17.60 -3.55 2.59
CA VAL A 168 18.85 -2.78 2.48
C VAL A 168 19.20 -2.12 3.82
N ASP A 169 18.22 -1.48 4.45
CA ASP A 169 18.37 -0.61 5.61
C ASP A 169 17.40 -0.97 6.75
N GLY A 170 16.93 -2.19 6.75
CA GLY A 170 15.93 -2.67 7.69
C GLY A 170 14.48 -2.30 7.34
N THR A 171 14.28 -1.43 6.34
CA THR A 171 12.97 -0.91 5.94
C THR A 171 12.67 -1.13 4.46
N HIS A 172 13.63 -0.80 3.60
CA HIS A 172 13.44 -0.80 2.14
C HIS A 172 13.92 -2.12 1.53
N PRO A 173 13.09 -2.77 0.70
CA PRO A 173 13.45 -4.02 0.07
C PRO A 173 14.58 -3.87 -0.96
N THR A 174 15.45 -4.88 -1.00
CA THR A 174 16.40 -5.14 -2.09
C THR A 174 15.65 -5.67 -3.32
N ASP A 175 16.37 -5.91 -4.45
CA ASP A 175 15.78 -6.61 -5.60
C ASP A 175 15.17 -7.96 -5.19
N LEU A 176 15.81 -8.70 -4.28
CA LEU A 176 15.27 -9.96 -3.74
C LEU A 176 13.94 -9.74 -3.00
N GLY A 177 13.83 -8.66 -2.24
CA GLY A 177 12.61 -8.34 -1.51
C GLY A 177 11.50 -7.76 -2.39
N MET A 178 11.85 -7.27 -3.60
CA MET A 178 10.90 -6.76 -4.57
C MET A 178 10.24 -7.87 -5.41
N GLU A 179 10.88 -9.04 -5.52
CA GLU A 179 10.41 -10.21 -6.30
C GLU A 179 9.35 -11.04 -5.56
#